data_557198bf0a07c0b1bc75ffee39ae7a5d
#
_entry.id   557198bf0a07c0b1bc75ffee39ae7a5d
#
_cell.length_a   1.000
_cell.length_b   1.000
_cell.length_c   1.000
_cell.angle_alpha   90.00
_cell.angle_beta   90.00
_cell.angle_gamma   90.00
#
_symmetry.space_group_name_H-M   'P 1'
#
loop_
_entity.id
_entity.type
_entity.pdbx_description
1 polymer ?
#
loop_
_entity_poly.entity_id
_entity_poly.type
_entity_poly.pdbx_seq_one_letter_code
_entity_poly.pdbx_strand_id
1 'polypeptide(L)'
;MRSAPRLCSRYVILVLCAVGGLAISLAAKNFVKPVAQPARTYPAHDDHPAEKVSIAADPYDMPDKSNIFSVDFREHGFLPIFFVVTNDSDQPVSIANVEVKLVTVNRSKLTPTSPEDIYRHLANPQARTNSPFPIPQKKVKGMISKKEMDEIESAQFAAKAVEPHTTQSGFLFFDVGGISAPLAGAHLYVTGVNDAKGSELMYFEIPMENYLSAPSKQ
;
A
#
# COMPACT_ATOMS: atom_id res chain seq x y z
N MET A 1 67.61 23.85 32.85
CA MET A 1 66.83 24.12 31.62
C MET A 1 66.53 22.80 30.99
N ARG A 2 65.27 22.30 31.09
CA ARG A 2 64.85 21.04 30.48
C ARG A 2 63.58 21.31 29.65
N SER A 3 63.69 21.09 28.35
CA SER A 3 62.64 21.24 27.35
C SER A 3 61.61 20.08 27.48
N ALA A 4 60.33 20.39 27.63
CA ALA A 4 59.25 19.41 27.60
C ALA A 4 58.86 19.06 26.17
N PRO A 5 58.48 17.78 25.89
CA PRO A 5 58.18 17.34 24.52
C PRO A 5 56.75 17.71 24.08
N ARG A 6 56.68 18.24 22.87
CA ARG A 6 55.46 18.60 22.15
C ARG A 6 54.73 17.40 21.53
N LEU A 7 54.46 16.33 22.28
CA LEU A 7 53.91 15.10 21.71
C LEU A 7 52.38 14.94 21.94
N CYS A 8 51.75 15.81 22.70
CA CYS A 8 50.33 15.62 23.06
C CYS A 8 49.30 16.21 22.06
N SER A 9 49.75 17.07 21.12
CA SER A 9 48.79 17.79 20.25
C SER A 9 48.32 16.99 19.02
N ARG A 10 49.12 16.01 18.57
CA ARG A 10 48.78 15.24 17.35
C ARG A 10 47.77 14.15 17.58
N TYR A 11 47.72 13.58 18.77
CA TYR A 11 46.71 12.53 19.10
C TYR A 11 45.35 13.09 19.41
N VAL A 12 45.23 14.30 19.92
CA VAL A 12 43.94 14.95 20.20
C VAL A 12 43.21 15.30 18.91
N ILE A 13 43.94 15.70 17.86
CA ILE A 13 43.36 16.04 16.55
C ILE A 13 42.88 14.76 15.83
N LEU A 14 43.59 13.64 15.96
CA LEU A 14 43.20 12.36 15.34
C LEU A 14 41.96 11.74 16.01
N VAL A 15 41.76 11.91 17.31
CA VAL A 15 40.58 11.42 18.03
C VAL A 15 39.35 12.28 17.73
N LEU A 16 39.49 13.59 17.52
CA LEU A 16 38.37 14.45 17.12
C LEU A 16 37.89 14.17 15.67
N CYS A 17 38.77 13.74 14.76
CA CYS A 17 38.37 13.35 13.40
C CYS A 17 37.68 12.00 13.34
N ALA A 18 37.91 11.10 14.31
CA ALA A 18 37.26 9.77 14.34
C ALA A 18 35.82 9.81 14.87
N VAL A 19 35.47 10.83 15.66
CA VAL A 19 34.09 10.98 16.19
C VAL A 19 33.17 11.74 15.21
N GLY A 20 33.75 12.50 14.28
CA GLY A 20 33.00 13.29 13.28
C GLY A 20 32.46 12.50 12.08
N GLY A 21 32.80 11.21 11.94
CA GLY A 21 32.54 10.42 10.73
C GLY A 21 31.29 9.54 10.76
N LEU A 22 30.53 9.50 11.84
CA LEU A 22 29.32 8.64 11.94
C LEU A 22 28.03 9.48 12.03
N ALA A 23 27.91 10.50 11.18
CA ALA A 23 26.61 11.02 10.83
C ALA A 23 25.96 9.98 9.88
N ILE A 24 25.36 8.94 10.46
CA ILE A 24 24.42 8.09 9.73
C ILE A 24 23.29 9.02 9.33
N SER A 25 23.32 9.48 8.08
CA SER A 25 22.16 10.14 7.47
C SER A 25 21.03 9.11 7.50
N LEU A 26 20.15 9.20 8.50
CA LEU A 26 18.82 8.62 8.42
C LEU A 26 18.12 9.39 7.28
N ALA A 27 18.37 8.97 6.05
CA ALA A 27 17.61 9.43 4.92
C ALA A 27 16.17 9.00 5.19
N ALA A 28 15.31 9.96 5.52
CA ALA A 28 13.89 9.70 5.67
C ALA A 28 13.42 9.08 4.35
N LYS A 29 13.02 7.82 4.40
CA LYS A 29 12.55 7.06 3.24
C LYS A 29 11.33 7.77 2.69
N ASN A 30 11.42 8.29 1.47
CA ASN A 30 10.28 8.88 0.80
C ASN A 30 9.56 7.76 0.07
N PHE A 31 8.24 7.73 0.19
CA PHE A 31 7.40 6.81 -0.58
C PHE A 31 7.59 7.08 -2.08
N VAL A 32 7.79 6.00 -2.83
CA VAL A 32 7.78 6.01 -4.29
C VAL A 32 6.81 4.93 -4.74
N LYS A 33 5.73 5.36 -5.42
CA LYS A 33 4.75 4.41 -5.95
C LYS A 33 5.42 3.48 -6.96
N PRO A 34 5.19 2.15 -6.88
CA PRO A 34 5.73 1.19 -7.83
C PRO A 34 5.27 1.50 -9.25
N VAL A 35 6.14 1.26 -10.22
CA VAL A 35 5.78 1.34 -11.64
C VAL A 35 4.97 0.10 -11.99
N ALA A 36 3.74 0.30 -12.45
CA ALA A 36 2.88 -0.80 -12.86
C ALA A 36 3.39 -1.47 -14.13
N GLN A 37 3.31 -2.78 -14.12
CA GLN A 37 3.40 -3.61 -15.33
C GLN A 37 1.98 -3.91 -15.83
N PRO A 38 1.79 -4.39 -17.08
CA PRO A 38 0.49 -4.86 -17.53
C PRO A 38 -0.15 -5.85 -16.57
N ALA A 39 -1.45 -5.73 -16.29
CA ALA A 39 -2.14 -6.48 -15.24
C ALA A 39 -1.94 -8.00 -15.36
N ARG A 40 -1.97 -8.54 -16.58
CA ARG A 40 -1.78 -9.97 -16.84
C ARG A 40 -0.40 -10.51 -16.48
N THR A 41 0.57 -9.67 -16.15
CA THR A 41 1.91 -10.08 -15.69
C THR A 41 1.98 -10.39 -14.20
N TYR A 42 0.96 -10.00 -13.46
CA TYR A 42 0.86 -10.29 -12.03
C TYR A 42 0.26 -11.68 -11.80
N PRO A 43 0.68 -12.41 -10.74
CA PRO A 43 0.14 -13.75 -10.46
C PRO A 43 -1.37 -13.75 -10.23
N ALA A 44 -1.87 -12.81 -9.41
CA ALA A 44 -3.29 -12.68 -9.17
C ALA A 44 -3.88 -11.62 -10.10
N HIS A 45 -4.52 -12.07 -11.16
CA HIS A 45 -5.20 -11.24 -12.15
C HIS A 45 -6.41 -11.96 -12.71
N ASP A 46 -7.30 -11.20 -13.33
CA ASP A 46 -8.37 -11.68 -14.19
C ASP A 46 -8.29 -10.92 -15.52
N ASP A 47 -8.48 -11.63 -16.61
CA ASP A 47 -8.34 -11.13 -17.99
C ASP A 47 -9.62 -11.37 -18.78
N HIS A 48 -10.16 -10.30 -19.35
CA HIS A 48 -11.31 -10.36 -20.24
C HIS A 48 -10.88 -10.12 -21.70
N PRO A 49 -10.49 -11.17 -22.42
CA PRO A 49 -9.90 -11.04 -23.76
C PRO A 49 -10.84 -10.42 -24.79
N ALA A 50 -12.15 -10.59 -24.64
CA ALA A 50 -13.15 -10.03 -25.55
C ALA A 50 -13.21 -8.51 -25.47
N GLU A 51 -13.13 -7.96 -24.24
CA GLU A 51 -13.11 -6.55 -23.93
C GLU A 51 -11.69 -5.96 -23.97
N LYS A 52 -10.67 -6.82 -24.00
CA LYS A 52 -9.25 -6.44 -23.92
C LYS A 52 -8.91 -5.64 -22.66
N VAL A 53 -9.55 -5.99 -21.54
CA VAL A 53 -9.31 -5.37 -20.23
C VAL A 53 -8.82 -6.45 -19.27
N SER A 54 -7.77 -6.15 -18.52
CA SER A 54 -7.27 -7.03 -17.47
C SER A 54 -7.07 -6.24 -16.17
N ILE A 55 -7.34 -6.90 -15.06
CA ILE A 55 -7.21 -6.31 -13.72
C ILE A 55 -6.37 -7.23 -12.86
N ALA A 56 -5.45 -6.66 -12.08
CA ALA A 56 -4.61 -7.42 -11.16
C ALA A 56 -4.62 -6.84 -9.75
N ALA A 57 -4.32 -7.71 -8.81
CA ALA A 57 -4.16 -7.39 -7.40
C ALA A 57 -2.83 -7.96 -6.91
N ASP A 58 -1.95 -7.10 -6.42
CA ASP A 58 -0.67 -7.48 -5.86
C ASP A 58 -0.58 -7.04 -4.39
N PRO A 59 -0.83 -7.95 -3.42
CA PRO A 59 -0.78 -7.63 -1.99
C PRO A 59 0.62 -7.23 -1.52
N TYR A 60 0.66 -6.24 -0.62
CA TYR A 60 1.87 -5.75 0.04
C TYR A 60 1.86 -6.17 1.51
N ASP A 61 1.67 -7.46 1.75
CA ASP A 61 1.60 -8.10 3.07
C ASP A 61 2.96 -8.59 3.58
N MET A 62 3.95 -8.73 2.70
CA MET A 62 5.29 -9.19 3.03
C MET A 62 6.22 -8.01 3.35
N PRO A 63 7.16 -8.16 4.31
CA PRO A 63 8.07 -7.07 4.72
C PRO A 63 8.91 -6.49 3.59
N ASP A 64 9.35 -7.30 2.64
CA ASP A 64 10.14 -6.87 1.49
C ASP A 64 9.36 -5.93 0.56
N LYS A 65 8.06 -6.18 0.37
CA LYS A 65 7.17 -5.31 -0.39
C LYS A 65 6.71 -4.09 0.41
N SER A 66 6.23 -4.30 1.65
CA SER A 66 5.67 -3.24 2.50
C SER A 66 6.69 -2.18 2.90
N ASN A 67 7.97 -2.49 2.79
CA ASN A 67 9.08 -1.57 3.06
C ASN A 67 9.10 -0.28 2.22
N ILE A 68 8.28 -0.14 1.19
CA ILE A 68 8.15 1.11 0.43
C ILE A 68 7.43 2.20 1.23
N PHE A 69 6.59 1.79 2.18
CA PHE A 69 5.84 2.71 3.03
C PHE A 69 6.65 3.17 4.24
N SER A 70 6.40 4.38 4.71
CA SER A 70 6.89 4.87 6.00
C SER A 70 5.98 4.43 7.16
N VAL A 71 4.71 4.16 6.87
CA VAL A 71 3.71 3.62 7.80
C VAL A 71 3.74 2.11 7.77
N ASP A 72 3.83 1.45 8.91
CA ASP A 72 3.61 0.01 9.01
C ASP A 72 2.11 -0.28 9.04
N PHE A 73 1.51 -0.38 7.86
CA PHE A 73 0.09 -0.67 7.70
C PHE A 73 -0.32 -2.00 8.34
N ARG A 74 0.56 -2.98 8.34
CA ARG A 74 0.32 -4.31 8.90
C ARG A 74 0.15 -4.28 10.42
N GLU A 75 1.02 -3.54 11.13
CA GLU A 75 0.89 -3.36 12.58
C GLU A 75 -0.44 -2.69 12.93
N HIS A 76 -0.92 -1.81 12.06
CA HIS A 76 -2.20 -1.14 12.21
C HIS A 76 -3.39 -1.95 11.67
N GLY A 77 -3.15 -3.18 11.18
CA GLY A 77 -4.20 -4.08 10.69
C GLY A 77 -4.79 -3.68 9.35
N PHE A 78 -4.04 -2.95 8.53
CA PHE A 78 -4.38 -2.69 7.14
C PHE A 78 -3.58 -3.57 6.20
N LEU A 79 -4.22 -3.98 5.12
CA LEU A 79 -3.62 -4.70 4.01
C LEU A 79 -3.63 -3.79 2.77
N PRO A 80 -2.47 -3.24 2.37
CA PRO A 80 -2.34 -2.56 1.08
C PRO A 80 -2.33 -3.58 -0.04
N ILE A 81 -3.18 -3.37 -1.05
CA ILE A 81 -3.17 -4.15 -2.30
C ILE A 81 -2.88 -3.19 -3.45
N PHE A 82 -1.81 -3.43 -4.20
CA PHE A 82 -1.51 -2.69 -5.41
C PHE A 82 -2.46 -3.15 -6.50
N PHE A 83 -3.39 -2.29 -6.86
CA PHE A 83 -4.46 -2.53 -7.82
C PHE A 83 -4.03 -1.97 -9.17
N VAL A 84 -4.13 -2.80 -10.20
CA VAL A 84 -3.64 -2.48 -11.56
C VAL A 84 -4.75 -2.78 -12.56
N VAL A 85 -5.05 -1.81 -13.42
CA VAL A 85 -6.02 -1.96 -14.52
C VAL A 85 -5.32 -1.66 -15.82
N THR A 86 -5.34 -2.61 -16.75
CA THR A 86 -4.77 -2.46 -18.10
C THR A 86 -5.89 -2.51 -19.13
N ASN A 87 -5.88 -1.53 -20.02
CA ASN A 87 -6.78 -1.46 -21.16
C ASN A 87 -5.97 -1.63 -22.46
N ASP A 88 -6.07 -2.79 -23.09
CA ASP A 88 -5.44 -3.10 -24.36
C ASP A 88 -6.38 -2.84 -25.57
N SER A 89 -7.58 -2.29 -25.31
CA SER A 89 -8.53 -1.95 -26.36
C SER A 89 -8.21 -0.61 -27.02
N ASP A 90 -8.87 -0.33 -28.14
CA ASP A 90 -8.73 0.94 -28.88
C ASP A 90 -9.69 2.04 -28.38
N GLN A 91 -10.42 1.77 -27.30
CA GLN A 91 -11.39 2.70 -26.70
C GLN A 91 -11.09 2.88 -25.20
N PRO A 92 -11.38 4.05 -24.63
CA PRO A 92 -11.21 4.25 -23.20
C PRO A 92 -12.20 3.41 -22.41
N VAL A 93 -11.77 2.99 -21.21
CA VAL A 93 -12.58 2.24 -20.25
C VAL A 93 -12.81 3.13 -19.02
N SER A 94 -14.07 3.30 -18.63
CA SER A 94 -14.44 4.06 -17.44
C SER A 94 -14.40 3.18 -16.20
N ILE A 95 -13.71 3.66 -15.18
CA ILE A 95 -13.61 3.04 -13.86
C ILE A 95 -14.05 4.00 -12.75
N ALA A 96 -14.82 5.04 -13.13
CA ALA A 96 -15.30 6.06 -12.20
C ALA A 96 -16.26 5.51 -11.13
N ASN A 97 -17.00 4.44 -11.47
CA ASN A 97 -17.98 3.79 -10.59
C ASN A 97 -17.50 2.41 -10.12
N VAL A 98 -16.21 2.16 -10.21
CA VAL A 98 -15.66 0.87 -9.81
C VAL A 98 -15.91 0.61 -8.32
N GLU A 99 -16.46 -0.56 -8.02
CA GLU A 99 -16.56 -1.10 -6.67
C GLU A 99 -15.62 -2.29 -6.54
N VAL A 100 -14.78 -2.27 -5.51
CA VAL A 100 -13.86 -3.36 -5.21
C VAL A 100 -14.20 -3.96 -3.85
N LYS A 101 -14.28 -5.29 -3.79
CA LYS A 101 -14.61 -6.03 -2.56
C LYS A 101 -13.66 -7.21 -2.39
N LEU A 102 -12.91 -7.24 -1.29
CA LEU A 102 -12.16 -8.41 -0.89
C LEU A 102 -13.07 -9.32 -0.07
N VAL A 103 -13.39 -10.47 -0.62
CA VAL A 103 -14.25 -11.48 0.04
C VAL A 103 -13.37 -12.58 0.59
N THR A 104 -13.32 -12.70 1.90
CA THR A 104 -12.51 -13.70 2.60
C THR A 104 -13.17 -15.09 2.57
N VAL A 105 -12.43 -16.13 2.92
CA VAL A 105 -12.94 -17.51 3.04
C VAL A 105 -14.16 -17.60 3.95
N ASN A 106 -14.24 -16.77 4.99
CA ASN A 106 -15.37 -16.69 5.91
C ASN A 106 -16.52 -15.84 5.39
N ARG A 107 -16.49 -15.46 4.11
CA ARG A 107 -17.49 -14.62 3.43
C ARG A 107 -17.61 -13.19 3.99
N SER A 108 -16.63 -12.73 4.75
CA SER A 108 -16.53 -11.31 5.13
C SER A 108 -16.22 -10.49 3.87
N LYS A 109 -17.00 -9.43 3.64
CA LYS A 109 -16.85 -8.52 2.52
C LYS A 109 -16.18 -7.25 3.01
N LEU A 110 -14.95 -7.04 2.61
CA LEU A 110 -14.17 -5.86 2.94
C LEU A 110 -14.15 -4.92 1.74
N THR A 111 -14.42 -3.64 1.99
CA THR A 111 -14.28 -2.57 1.00
C THR A 111 -13.00 -1.77 1.29
N PRO A 112 -12.42 -1.11 0.27
CA PRO A 112 -11.30 -0.23 0.50
C PRO A 112 -11.63 0.87 1.52
N THR A 113 -10.70 1.11 2.44
CA THR A 113 -10.81 2.13 3.49
C THR A 113 -10.41 3.48 2.91
N SER A 114 -11.17 4.54 3.22
CA SER A 114 -10.83 5.90 2.80
C SER A 114 -9.57 6.42 3.50
N PRO A 115 -8.83 7.37 2.90
CA PRO A 115 -7.70 8.01 3.56
C PRO A 115 -8.05 8.59 4.92
N GLU A 116 -9.21 9.23 5.04
CA GLU A 116 -9.70 9.85 6.27
C GLU A 116 -9.91 8.81 7.39
N ASP A 117 -10.44 7.64 7.02
CA ASP A 117 -10.65 6.55 7.98
C ASP A 117 -9.32 5.91 8.39
N ILE A 118 -8.37 5.78 7.45
CA ILE A 118 -7.01 5.34 7.76
C ILE A 118 -6.37 6.33 8.75
N TYR A 119 -6.44 7.64 8.49
CA TYR A 119 -5.89 8.66 9.39
C TYR A 119 -6.51 8.59 10.78
N ARG A 120 -7.84 8.45 10.85
CA ARG A 120 -8.55 8.33 12.13
C ARG A 120 -8.10 7.11 12.90
N HIS A 121 -7.90 6.00 12.22
CA HIS A 121 -7.45 4.76 12.82
C HIS A 121 -6.00 4.86 13.31
N LEU A 122 -5.09 5.37 12.50
CA LEU A 122 -3.68 5.57 12.85
C LEU A 122 -3.52 6.57 14.00
N ALA A 123 -4.34 7.63 14.04
CA ALA A 123 -4.34 8.60 15.15
C ALA A 123 -4.93 8.03 16.44
N ASN A 124 -5.78 7.00 16.37
CA ASN A 124 -6.49 6.43 17.52
C ASN A 124 -6.58 4.90 17.41
N PRO A 125 -5.47 4.16 17.57
CA PRO A 125 -5.45 2.70 17.39
C PRO A 125 -6.42 1.93 18.30
N GLN A 126 -6.82 2.54 19.44
CA GLN A 126 -7.76 1.94 20.40
C GLN A 126 -9.24 2.17 20.07
N ALA A 127 -9.57 2.95 19.04
CA ALA A 127 -10.96 3.21 18.65
C ALA A 127 -11.68 1.96 18.06
N ARG A 128 -10.99 0.86 17.86
CA ARG A 128 -11.55 -0.45 17.44
C ARG A 128 -12.37 -1.15 18.51
N THR A 129 -12.23 -0.80 19.77
CA THR A 129 -13.06 -1.36 20.82
C THR A 129 -14.44 -0.69 20.78
N ASN A 130 -15.41 -1.35 20.19
CA ASN A 130 -16.84 -1.07 20.37
C ASN A 130 -17.18 -1.28 21.86
N SER A 131 -16.70 -0.41 22.73
CA SER A 131 -17.15 -0.34 24.12
C SER A 131 -18.48 0.39 24.13
N PRO A 132 -19.56 -0.23 24.62
CA PRO A 132 -20.84 0.44 24.76
C PRO A 132 -20.85 1.56 25.84
N PHE A 133 -19.72 1.77 26.51
CA PHE A 133 -19.57 2.83 27.51
C PHE A 133 -18.64 3.93 27.00
N PRO A 134 -19.06 5.21 27.05
CA PRO A 134 -18.18 6.33 26.74
C PRO A 134 -17.12 6.48 27.83
N ILE A 135 -15.97 5.87 27.61
CA ILE A 135 -14.78 6.13 28.43
C ILE A 135 -14.22 7.49 27.99
N PRO A 136 -13.93 8.43 28.93
CA PRO A 136 -13.30 9.69 28.57
C PRO A 136 -11.94 9.41 27.93
N GLN A 137 -11.86 9.58 26.62
CA GLN A 137 -10.62 9.34 25.89
C GLN A 137 -9.63 10.44 26.23
N LYS A 138 -8.59 10.08 26.98
CA LYS A 138 -7.37 10.89 27.05
C LYS A 138 -6.89 11.08 25.63
N LYS A 139 -6.80 12.32 25.15
CA LYS A 139 -6.22 12.65 23.84
C LYS A 139 -4.80 12.09 23.79
N VAL A 140 -4.65 10.89 23.26
CA VAL A 140 -3.35 10.31 22.95
C VAL A 140 -2.86 11.05 21.72
N LYS A 141 -1.80 11.80 21.89
CA LYS A 141 -1.13 12.60 20.87
C LYS A 141 -0.30 11.69 19.98
N GLY A 142 -0.98 10.89 19.14
CA GLY A 142 -0.40 10.19 18.00
C GLY A 142 -0.82 10.96 16.76
N MET A 143 -0.24 12.13 16.53
CA MET A 143 -0.50 12.84 15.28
C MET A 143 0.27 12.11 14.19
N ILE A 144 -0.46 11.53 13.23
CA ILE A 144 0.09 11.18 11.92
C ILE A 144 0.78 12.43 11.37
N SER A 145 2.01 12.29 10.95
CA SER A 145 2.75 13.39 10.34
C SER A 145 2.12 13.75 8.99
N LYS A 146 2.26 15.02 8.59
CA LYS A 146 1.82 15.44 7.25
C LYS A 146 2.42 14.57 6.15
N LYS A 147 3.67 14.14 6.32
CA LYS A 147 4.36 13.26 5.37
C LYS A 147 3.64 11.92 5.20
N GLU A 148 3.18 11.31 6.29
CA GLU A 148 2.43 10.04 6.24
C GLU A 148 1.06 10.22 5.60
N MET A 149 0.40 11.37 5.83
CA MET A 149 -0.85 11.70 5.14
C MET A 149 -0.63 11.86 3.64
N ASP A 150 0.35 12.65 3.23
CA ASP A 150 0.70 12.88 1.82
C ASP A 150 1.09 11.54 1.13
N GLU A 151 1.72 10.62 1.87
CA GLU A 151 2.07 9.28 1.40
C GLU A 151 0.82 8.46 1.08
N ILE A 152 -0.13 8.39 2.01
CA ILE A 152 -1.37 7.62 1.84
C ILE A 152 -2.18 8.18 0.66
N GLU A 153 -2.32 9.50 0.57
CA GLU A 153 -3.05 10.13 -0.54
C GLU A 153 -2.39 9.87 -1.90
N SER A 154 -1.06 9.99 -1.98
CA SER A 154 -0.31 9.77 -3.22
C SER A 154 -0.25 8.29 -3.64
N ALA A 155 -0.33 7.38 -2.66
CA ALA A 155 -0.34 5.94 -2.91
C ALA A 155 -1.67 5.46 -3.49
N GLN A 156 -2.79 6.08 -3.08
CA GLN A 156 -4.13 5.60 -3.37
C GLN A 156 -4.43 5.48 -4.87
N PHE A 157 -5.26 4.49 -5.21
CA PHE A 157 -5.83 4.36 -6.55
C PHE A 157 -6.90 5.43 -6.75
N ALA A 158 -6.67 6.35 -7.70
CA ALA A 158 -7.52 7.52 -7.93
C ALA A 158 -7.95 7.68 -9.40
N ALA A 159 -7.60 6.75 -10.27
CA ALA A 159 -7.98 6.83 -11.69
C ALA A 159 -9.49 6.69 -11.87
N LYS A 160 -10.05 7.43 -12.81
CA LYS A 160 -11.47 7.36 -13.19
C LYS A 160 -11.68 6.78 -14.59
N ALA A 161 -10.63 6.70 -15.36
CA ALA A 161 -10.61 6.08 -16.68
C ALA A 161 -9.24 5.47 -16.98
N VAL A 162 -9.22 4.52 -17.89
CA VAL A 162 -8.00 3.92 -18.45
C VAL A 162 -8.04 4.15 -19.95
N GLU A 163 -7.11 4.97 -20.44
CA GLU A 163 -6.99 5.29 -21.84
C GLU A 163 -6.58 4.05 -22.67
N PRO A 164 -6.84 4.05 -23.99
CA PRO A 164 -6.40 2.97 -24.87
C PRO A 164 -4.92 2.63 -24.71
N HIS A 165 -4.60 1.35 -24.64
CA HIS A 165 -3.22 0.83 -24.57
C HIS A 165 -2.41 1.38 -23.39
N THR A 166 -3.10 1.67 -22.26
CA THR A 166 -2.45 2.16 -21.04
C THR A 166 -2.78 1.31 -19.81
N THR A 167 -1.99 1.53 -18.77
CA THR A 167 -2.18 0.90 -17.46
C THR A 167 -2.30 1.99 -16.38
N GLN A 168 -3.31 1.87 -15.53
CA GLN A 168 -3.49 2.69 -14.34
C GLN A 168 -3.27 1.84 -13.08
N SER A 169 -2.73 2.47 -12.03
CA SER A 169 -2.44 1.74 -10.79
C SER A 169 -2.46 2.63 -9.57
N GLY A 170 -2.63 1.99 -8.42
CA GLY A 170 -2.56 2.61 -7.09
C GLY A 170 -2.89 1.60 -6.03
N PHE A 171 -2.81 2.00 -4.78
CA PHE A 171 -3.11 1.13 -3.65
C PHE A 171 -4.56 1.25 -3.22
N LEU A 172 -5.13 0.10 -2.86
CA LEU A 172 -6.36 -0.03 -2.10
C LEU A 172 -5.98 -0.55 -0.72
N PHE A 173 -6.49 0.07 0.33
CA PHE A 173 -6.18 -0.31 1.71
C PHE A 173 -7.40 -0.98 2.32
N PHE A 174 -7.25 -2.22 2.78
CA PHE A 174 -8.34 -2.98 3.42
C PHE A 174 -8.09 -3.10 4.91
N ASP A 175 -9.11 -2.80 5.72
CA ASP A 175 -9.06 -3.09 7.15
C ASP A 175 -9.27 -4.60 7.35
N VAL A 176 -8.18 -5.28 7.70
CA VAL A 176 -8.13 -6.73 7.96
C VAL A 176 -7.89 -7.03 9.44
N GLY A 177 -8.04 -6.04 10.30
CA GLY A 177 -7.81 -6.20 11.72
C GLY A 177 -8.68 -7.28 12.34
N GLY A 178 -8.03 -8.21 13.04
CA GLY A 178 -8.68 -9.36 13.65
C GLY A 178 -8.97 -10.51 12.69
N ILE A 179 -8.60 -10.41 11.41
CA ILE A 179 -8.74 -11.50 10.43
C ILE A 179 -7.38 -12.21 10.32
N SER A 180 -7.37 -13.48 10.69
CA SER A 180 -6.20 -14.34 10.48
C SER A 180 -6.17 -14.78 9.01
N ALA A 181 -4.99 -14.65 8.37
CA ALA A 181 -4.76 -15.02 6.98
C ALA A 181 -5.81 -14.46 5.98
N PRO A 182 -5.94 -13.12 5.84
CA PRO A 182 -7.02 -12.49 5.08
C PRO A 182 -7.01 -12.79 3.58
N LEU A 183 -5.89 -13.28 3.05
CA LEU A 183 -5.73 -13.63 1.63
C LEU A 183 -6.02 -15.11 1.33
N ALA A 184 -5.92 -16.00 2.32
CA ALA A 184 -6.14 -17.44 2.11
C ALA A 184 -7.59 -17.73 1.74
N GLY A 185 -7.81 -18.34 0.57
CA GLY A 185 -9.13 -18.60 0.01
C GLY A 185 -9.96 -17.35 -0.26
N ALA A 186 -9.32 -16.18 -0.34
CA ALA A 186 -10.00 -14.93 -0.62
C ALA A 186 -10.03 -14.63 -2.13
N HIS A 187 -11.06 -13.87 -2.52
CA HIS A 187 -11.23 -13.36 -3.88
C HIS A 187 -11.43 -11.85 -3.86
N LEU A 188 -10.79 -11.15 -4.79
CA LEU A 188 -11.06 -9.74 -5.04
C LEU A 188 -12.07 -9.63 -6.19
N TYR A 189 -13.25 -9.10 -5.88
CA TYR A 189 -14.29 -8.82 -6.86
C TYR A 189 -14.26 -7.36 -7.28
N VAL A 190 -14.35 -7.11 -8.59
CA VAL A 190 -14.37 -5.77 -9.18
C VAL A 190 -15.58 -5.65 -10.09
N THR A 191 -16.43 -4.66 -9.84
CA THR A 191 -17.63 -4.34 -10.63
C THR A 191 -17.64 -2.86 -11.01
N GLY A 192 -18.56 -2.43 -11.87
CA GLY A 192 -18.69 -1.03 -12.25
C GLY A 192 -17.66 -0.56 -13.27
N VAL A 193 -16.99 -1.48 -13.96
CA VAL A 193 -16.11 -1.16 -15.11
C VAL A 193 -16.98 -1.02 -16.35
N ASN A 194 -16.90 0.12 -17.04
CA ASN A 194 -17.77 0.40 -18.18
C ASN A 194 -16.94 0.62 -19.44
N ASP A 195 -17.46 0.15 -20.58
CA ASP A 195 -16.91 0.46 -21.89
C ASP A 195 -17.15 1.93 -22.31
N ALA A 196 -16.62 2.33 -23.46
CA ALA A 196 -16.80 3.67 -24.01
C ALA A 196 -18.27 4.04 -24.32
N LYS A 197 -19.15 3.06 -24.39
CA LYS A 197 -20.60 3.25 -24.62
C LYS A 197 -21.39 3.37 -23.32
N GLY A 198 -20.72 3.18 -22.17
CA GLY A 198 -21.34 3.17 -20.84
C GLY A 198 -21.96 1.83 -20.47
N SER A 199 -21.72 0.75 -21.22
CA SER A 199 -22.15 -0.59 -20.86
C SER A 199 -21.18 -1.16 -19.84
N GLU A 200 -21.72 -1.70 -18.73
CA GLU A 200 -20.92 -2.35 -17.72
C GLU A 200 -20.37 -3.68 -18.25
N LEU A 201 -19.08 -3.89 -18.06
CA LEU A 201 -18.43 -5.16 -18.36
C LEU A 201 -18.83 -6.19 -17.29
N MET A 202 -18.65 -7.48 -17.61
CA MET A 202 -18.79 -8.54 -16.61
C MET A 202 -17.83 -8.25 -15.44
N TYR A 203 -18.20 -8.68 -14.23
CA TYR A 203 -17.35 -8.51 -13.06
C TYR A 203 -16.04 -9.28 -13.22
N PHE A 204 -14.96 -8.73 -12.65
CA PHE A 204 -13.69 -9.43 -12.54
C PHE A 204 -13.60 -10.14 -11.19
N GLU A 205 -13.08 -11.36 -11.22
CA GLU A 205 -12.88 -12.19 -10.02
C GLU A 205 -11.42 -12.63 -9.94
N ILE A 206 -10.68 -12.10 -9.00
CA ILE A 206 -9.25 -12.33 -8.86
C ILE A 206 -9.00 -13.21 -7.63
N PRO A 207 -8.68 -14.51 -7.82
CA PRO A 207 -8.35 -15.40 -6.70
C PRO A 207 -7.00 -15.02 -6.06
N MET A 208 -6.99 -14.77 -4.76
CA MET A 208 -5.75 -14.43 -4.03
C MET A 208 -4.82 -15.63 -3.88
N GLU A 209 -5.30 -16.84 -4.03
CA GLU A 209 -4.50 -18.07 -4.06
C GLU A 209 -3.42 -18.03 -5.16
N ASN A 210 -3.69 -17.38 -6.28
CA ASN A 210 -2.72 -17.22 -7.36
C ASN A 210 -1.49 -16.40 -6.91
N TYR A 211 -1.71 -15.40 -6.04
CA TYR A 211 -0.62 -14.65 -5.42
C TYR A 211 0.14 -15.50 -4.40
N LEU A 212 -0.58 -16.21 -3.52
CA LEU A 212 0.02 -17.02 -2.45
C LEU A 212 0.85 -18.19 -2.99
N SER A 213 0.46 -18.74 -4.13
CA SER A 213 1.12 -19.87 -4.79
C SER A 213 2.25 -19.46 -5.73
N ALA A 214 2.41 -18.17 -6.01
CA ALA A 214 3.44 -17.67 -6.90
C ALA A 214 4.84 -17.82 -6.26
N PRO A 215 5.86 -18.23 -7.05
CA PRO A 215 7.22 -18.27 -6.55
C PRO A 215 7.65 -16.85 -6.13
N SER A 216 8.21 -16.74 -4.92
CA SER A 216 8.79 -15.47 -4.47
C SER A 216 9.88 -15.04 -5.44
N LYS A 217 9.75 -13.86 -6.04
CA LYS A 217 10.85 -13.26 -6.82
C LYS A 217 11.99 -12.98 -5.84
N GLN A 218 13.06 -13.78 -5.93
CA GLN A 218 14.33 -13.56 -5.23
C GLN A 218 15.06 -12.37 -5.81
#